data_5ff4157c887bb957d05ccd9c57185730
#
_entry.id   5ff4157c887bb957d05ccd9c57185730
#
_cell.length_a   1.000
_cell.length_b   1.000
_cell.length_c   1.000
_cell.angle_alpha   90.00
_cell.angle_beta   90.00
_cell.angle_gamma   90.00
#
_symmetry.space_group_name_H-M   'P 1'
#
loop_
_entity.id
_entity.type
_entity.pdbx_description
1 polymer ?
#
loop_
_entity_poly.entity_id
_entity_poly.type
_entity_poly.pdbx_seq_one_letter_code
_entity_poly.pdbx_strand_id
1 'polypeptide(L)'
;MSDHDVQSLAGHDPAKSWVARLIAWSVRNQLIVVMLAAALGVAGAISMQRTPLDAIPDLTDTQVIIRTDFEGQAPKIVEDLVTYPLSRSLLGLPRVKDVRGQSMFGVSFVYVIFEEGVDQYWARSRVVEALSKIGGSLPASA
;
A
#
# COMPACT_ATOMS: atom_id res chain seq x y z
N MET A 1 22.97 32.35 -58.39
CA MET A 1 22.36 31.52 -57.35
C MET A 1 20.98 31.23 -57.86
N SER A 2 20.82 30.08 -58.51
CA SER A 2 19.72 29.78 -59.42
C SER A 2 18.50 29.27 -58.64
N ASP A 3 17.28 29.69 -59.07
CA ASP A 3 15.97 29.30 -58.57
C ASP A 3 15.67 27.77 -58.55
N HIS A 4 16.58 26.99 -59.08
CA HIS A 4 16.47 25.54 -59.13
C HIS A 4 16.74 24.80 -57.79
N ASP A 5 17.41 25.44 -56.82
CA ASP A 5 17.79 24.78 -55.57
C ASP A 5 16.69 24.85 -54.48
N VAL A 6 15.70 25.73 -54.67
CA VAL A 6 14.61 25.88 -53.65
C VAL A 6 13.49 24.86 -53.87
N GLN A 7 13.33 24.32 -55.08
CA GLN A 7 12.29 23.31 -55.38
C GLN A 7 12.65 21.89 -55.00
N SER A 8 13.93 21.62 -54.72
CA SER A 8 14.39 20.28 -54.29
C SER A 8 14.10 19.93 -52.83
N LEU A 9 13.73 20.89 -52.02
CA LEU A 9 13.44 20.68 -50.59
C LEU A 9 11.94 20.47 -50.29
N ALA A 10 11.09 20.42 -51.30
CA ALA A 10 9.71 19.94 -51.17
C ALA A 10 9.74 18.40 -51.04
N GLY A 11 10.47 17.93 -50.00
CA GLY A 11 10.62 16.55 -49.66
C GLY A 11 9.30 15.85 -49.55
N HIS A 12 9.16 14.83 -50.31
CA HIS A 12 8.11 13.83 -50.29
C HIS A 12 8.01 13.22 -48.91
N ASP A 13 7.22 13.85 -48.02
CA ASP A 13 6.90 13.36 -46.68
C ASP A 13 5.93 12.18 -46.83
N PRO A 14 6.41 10.91 -46.77
CA PRO A 14 5.54 9.73 -46.86
C PRO A 14 4.51 9.73 -45.72
N ALA A 15 4.78 10.42 -44.62
CA ALA A 15 3.87 10.62 -43.50
C ALA A 15 2.63 11.42 -43.87
N LYS A 16 2.73 12.38 -44.79
CA LYS A 16 1.60 13.21 -45.25
C LYS A 16 0.56 12.43 -46.06
N SER A 17 0.96 11.39 -46.76
CA SER A 17 0.04 10.62 -47.61
C SER A 17 -0.91 9.71 -46.84
N TRP A 18 -0.44 9.03 -45.79
CA TRP A 18 -1.29 8.17 -44.97
C TRP A 18 -2.14 8.97 -44.00
N VAL A 19 -1.61 10.07 -43.42
CA VAL A 19 -2.37 10.99 -42.57
C VAL A 19 -3.50 11.65 -43.36
N ALA A 20 -3.21 12.13 -44.58
CA ALA A 20 -4.24 12.69 -45.46
C ALA A 20 -5.36 11.70 -45.81
N ARG A 21 -5.01 10.42 -46.05
CA ARG A 21 -6.02 9.35 -46.24
C ARG A 21 -6.83 9.09 -44.99
N LEU A 22 -6.20 9.07 -43.83
CA LEU A 22 -6.88 8.86 -42.55
C LEU A 22 -7.88 10.00 -42.27
N ILE A 23 -7.47 11.26 -42.52
CA ILE A 23 -8.32 12.41 -42.35
C ILE A 23 -9.50 12.37 -43.33
N ALA A 24 -9.24 12.12 -44.61
CA ALA A 24 -10.28 12.01 -45.60
C ALA A 24 -11.27 10.88 -45.32
N TRP A 25 -10.81 9.75 -44.84
CA TRP A 25 -11.64 8.63 -44.43
C TRP A 25 -12.48 8.96 -43.20
N SER A 26 -11.90 9.62 -42.18
CA SER A 26 -12.59 10.05 -40.98
C SER A 26 -13.73 11.02 -41.26
N VAL A 27 -13.49 12.00 -42.13
CA VAL A 27 -14.50 12.97 -42.54
C VAL A 27 -15.64 12.30 -43.32
N ARG A 28 -15.29 11.32 -44.18
CA ARG A 28 -16.29 10.58 -44.95
C ARG A 28 -17.15 9.64 -44.11
N ASN A 29 -16.57 9.11 -43.01
CA ASN A 29 -17.24 8.16 -42.13
C ASN A 29 -17.44 8.73 -40.71
N GLN A 30 -17.90 9.94 -40.63
CA GLN A 30 -18.08 10.70 -39.41
C GLN A 30 -18.83 9.91 -38.31
N LEU A 31 -19.91 9.21 -38.68
CA LEU A 31 -20.71 8.40 -37.74
C LEU A 31 -19.89 7.24 -37.14
N ILE A 32 -19.07 6.55 -37.96
CA ILE A 32 -18.23 5.46 -37.49
C ILE A 32 -17.18 5.96 -36.51
N VAL A 33 -16.57 7.09 -36.80
CA VAL A 33 -15.53 7.69 -35.91
C VAL A 33 -16.14 8.09 -34.56
N VAL A 34 -17.33 8.71 -34.57
CA VAL A 34 -18.03 9.14 -33.36
C VAL A 34 -18.45 7.89 -32.55
N MET A 35 -18.97 6.85 -33.18
CA MET A 35 -19.34 5.61 -32.48
C MET A 35 -18.13 4.90 -31.90
N LEU A 36 -17.01 4.87 -32.62
CA LEU A 36 -15.77 4.27 -32.14
C LEU A 36 -15.21 5.07 -30.94
N ALA A 37 -15.21 6.40 -31.02
CA ALA A 37 -14.77 7.26 -29.92
C ALA A 37 -15.66 7.08 -28.69
N ALA A 38 -16.98 7.02 -28.86
CA ALA A 38 -17.91 6.76 -27.77
C ALA A 38 -17.69 5.37 -27.14
N ALA A 39 -17.50 4.34 -27.96
CA ALA A 39 -17.23 2.98 -27.47
C ALA A 39 -15.93 2.89 -26.68
N LEU A 40 -14.87 3.55 -27.16
CA LEU A 40 -13.59 3.64 -26.43
C LEU A 40 -13.75 4.43 -25.12
N GLY A 41 -14.52 5.51 -25.13
CA GLY A 41 -14.81 6.28 -23.90
C GLY A 41 -15.55 5.44 -22.86
N VAL A 42 -16.58 4.70 -23.26
CA VAL A 42 -17.33 3.81 -22.37
C VAL A 42 -16.44 2.66 -21.87
N ALA A 43 -15.65 2.05 -22.75
CA ALA A 43 -14.71 0.98 -22.35
C ALA A 43 -13.67 1.50 -21.36
N GLY A 44 -13.15 2.70 -21.60
CA GLY A 44 -12.22 3.35 -20.66
C GLY A 44 -12.83 3.64 -19.29
N ALA A 45 -14.06 4.12 -19.25
CA ALA A 45 -14.78 4.39 -18.01
C ALA A 45 -15.04 3.09 -17.21
N ILE A 46 -15.45 2.00 -17.90
CA ILE A 46 -15.65 0.70 -17.28
C ILE A 46 -14.32 0.13 -16.77
N SER A 47 -13.24 0.26 -17.54
CA SER A 47 -11.91 -0.19 -17.15
C SER A 47 -11.42 0.55 -15.91
N MET A 48 -11.65 1.85 -15.84
CA MET A 48 -11.29 2.69 -14.68
C MET A 48 -12.01 2.24 -13.40
N GLN A 49 -13.31 1.88 -13.51
CA GLN A 49 -14.08 1.38 -12.36
C GLN A 49 -13.66 -0.03 -11.91
N ARG A 50 -13.09 -0.83 -12.82
CA ARG A 50 -12.64 -2.20 -12.54
C ARG A 50 -11.17 -2.29 -12.13
N THR A 51 -10.43 -1.21 -12.29
CA THR A 51 -9.03 -1.17 -11.86
C THR A 51 -9.02 -1.00 -10.35
N PRO A 52 -8.64 -2.03 -9.56
CA PRO A 52 -8.46 -1.86 -8.13
C PRO A 52 -7.34 -0.82 -7.94
N LEU A 53 -7.64 0.23 -7.18
CA LEU A 53 -6.68 1.27 -6.82
C LEU A 53 -5.72 0.77 -5.72
N ASP A 54 -5.28 -0.48 -5.79
CA ASP A 54 -4.16 -0.96 -4.99
C ASP A 54 -2.85 -0.39 -5.57
N ALA A 55 -2.75 0.94 -5.49
CA ALA A 55 -1.54 1.65 -5.92
C ALA A 55 -0.33 1.38 -5.00
N ILE A 56 -0.56 0.78 -3.84
CA ILE A 56 0.47 0.33 -2.91
C ILE A 56 0.14 -1.12 -2.59
N PRO A 57 0.98 -2.10 -2.99
CA PRO A 57 0.86 -3.45 -2.46
C PRO A 57 0.82 -3.33 -0.94
N ASP A 58 -0.14 -3.99 -0.32
CA ASP A 58 -0.27 -3.99 1.14
C ASP A 58 0.93 -4.74 1.74
N LEU A 59 2.09 -4.04 1.74
CA LEU A 59 3.35 -4.51 2.34
C LEU A 59 3.32 -4.36 3.86
N THR A 60 2.17 -4.00 4.41
CA THR A 60 1.99 -3.85 5.83
C THR A 60 1.86 -5.25 6.43
N ASP A 61 2.95 -5.73 7.03
CA ASP A 61 2.91 -6.95 7.85
C ASP A 61 1.76 -6.83 8.85
N THR A 62 0.98 -7.90 9.03
CA THR A 62 -0.06 -7.93 10.06
C THR A 62 0.57 -7.66 11.42
N GLN A 63 0.22 -6.53 12.05
CA GLN A 63 0.78 -6.14 13.33
C GLN A 63 -0.31 -5.89 14.37
N VAL A 64 -0.01 -6.25 15.61
CA VAL A 64 -0.83 -5.95 16.79
C VAL A 64 -0.02 -5.07 17.71
N ILE A 65 -0.60 -3.92 18.10
CA ILE A 65 0.05 -2.95 18.99
C ILE A 65 -0.61 -3.10 20.37
N ILE A 66 0.23 -3.32 21.38
CA ILE A 66 -0.18 -3.39 22.78
C ILE A 66 0.32 -2.12 23.45
N ARG A 67 -0.60 -1.36 24.06
CA ARG A 67 -0.28 -0.23 24.88
C ARG A 67 -0.57 -0.57 26.33
N THR A 68 0.41 -0.33 27.20
CA THR A 68 0.27 -0.50 28.65
C THR A 68 0.64 0.81 29.34
N ASP A 69 -0.26 1.35 30.12
CA ASP A 69 -0.02 2.55 30.92
C ASP A 69 0.56 2.15 32.27
N PHE A 70 1.70 2.76 32.65
CA PHE A 70 2.37 2.54 33.94
C PHE A 70 2.81 3.91 34.48
N GLU A 71 1.81 4.68 34.92
CA GLU A 71 1.96 6.08 35.23
C GLU A 71 3.01 6.39 36.30
N GLY A 72 3.70 7.51 36.14
CA GLY A 72 4.69 8.01 37.09
C GLY A 72 6.04 7.30 37.07
N GLN A 73 6.25 6.32 36.19
CA GLN A 73 7.48 5.56 36.14
C GLN A 73 8.45 6.03 35.04
N ALA A 74 9.74 6.04 35.36
CA ALA A 74 10.78 6.34 34.39
C ALA A 74 10.84 5.29 33.28
N PRO A 75 11.24 5.64 32.04
CA PRO A 75 11.28 4.72 30.90
C PRO A 75 12.06 3.43 31.17
N LYS A 76 13.14 3.49 31.94
CA LYS A 76 13.96 2.33 32.32
C LYS A 76 13.17 1.34 33.18
N ILE A 77 12.37 1.84 34.13
CA ILE A 77 11.51 1.01 34.99
C ILE A 77 10.40 0.39 34.17
N VAL A 78 9.77 1.16 33.27
CA VAL A 78 8.74 0.68 32.35
C VAL A 78 9.33 -0.44 31.47
N GLU A 79 10.55 -0.29 30.99
CA GLU A 79 11.24 -1.30 30.18
C GLU A 79 11.44 -2.58 30.97
N ASP A 80 12.03 -2.50 32.14
CA ASP A 80 12.42 -3.67 32.93
C ASP A 80 11.20 -4.45 33.48
N LEU A 81 10.13 -3.75 33.88
CA LEU A 81 8.97 -4.36 34.53
C LEU A 81 7.81 -4.67 33.61
N VAL A 82 7.69 -3.98 32.48
CA VAL A 82 6.53 -4.12 31.57
C VAL A 82 6.97 -4.52 30.15
N THR A 83 7.77 -3.70 29.49
CA THR A 83 8.09 -3.90 28.08
C THR A 83 8.87 -5.20 27.84
N TYR A 84 9.90 -5.45 28.64
CA TYR A 84 10.77 -6.62 28.47
C TYR A 84 10.05 -7.95 28.73
N PRO A 85 9.32 -8.15 29.87
CA PRO A 85 8.54 -9.35 30.12
C PRO A 85 7.48 -9.61 29.03
N LEU A 86 6.76 -8.57 28.61
CA LEU A 86 5.76 -8.66 27.54
C LEU A 86 6.40 -9.10 26.22
N SER A 87 7.47 -8.44 25.81
CA SER A 87 8.16 -8.75 24.55
C SER A 87 8.67 -10.19 24.52
N ARG A 88 9.26 -10.67 25.62
CA ARG A 88 9.74 -12.05 25.72
C ARG A 88 8.64 -13.09 25.61
N SER A 89 7.51 -12.84 26.25
CA SER A 89 6.39 -13.77 26.23
C SER A 89 5.67 -13.79 24.88
N LEU A 90 5.57 -12.65 24.22
CA LEU A 90 4.92 -12.52 22.90
C LEU A 90 5.80 -13.06 21.76
N LEU A 91 7.12 -13.06 21.92
CA LEU A 91 8.04 -13.65 20.95
C LEU A 91 7.85 -15.18 20.80
N GLY A 92 7.33 -15.84 21.84
CA GLY A 92 7.02 -17.27 21.81
C GLY A 92 5.71 -17.64 21.10
N LEU A 93 4.96 -16.68 20.59
CA LEU A 93 3.72 -16.96 19.88
C LEU A 93 3.97 -17.52 18.48
N PRO A 94 3.10 -18.43 17.99
CA PRO A 94 3.25 -18.98 16.64
C PRO A 94 3.04 -17.90 15.58
N ARG A 95 3.82 -18.00 14.50
CA ARG A 95 3.76 -17.10 13.33
C ARG A 95 4.11 -15.64 13.65
N VAL A 96 4.79 -15.38 14.76
CA VAL A 96 5.37 -14.07 15.04
C VAL A 96 6.72 -13.97 14.33
N LYS A 97 6.90 -12.93 13.53
CA LYS A 97 8.12 -12.61 12.79
C LYS A 97 9.09 -11.81 13.65
N ASP A 98 8.56 -10.79 14.37
CA ASP A 98 9.36 -9.89 15.20
C ASP A 98 8.51 -9.27 16.30
N VAL A 99 9.13 -8.90 17.43
CA VAL A 99 8.51 -8.17 18.52
C VAL A 99 9.38 -6.98 18.89
N ARG A 100 8.81 -5.79 18.83
CA ARG A 100 9.51 -4.55 19.15
C ARG A 100 8.85 -3.86 20.33
N GLY A 101 9.63 -3.58 21.36
CA GLY A 101 9.19 -2.82 22.52
C GLY A 101 9.69 -1.38 22.47
N GLN A 102 8.85 -0.43 22.86
CA GLN A 102 9.23 0.97 23.05
C GLN A 102 8.71 1.43 24.40
N SER A 103 9.63 1.85 25.27
CA SER A 103 9.33 2.35 26.62
C SER A 103 9.43 3.87 26.65
N MET A 104 8.35 4.51 27.10
CA MET A 104 8.29 5.96 27.33
C MET A 104 8.01 6.23 28.81
N PHE A 105 8.00 7.51 29.20
CA PHE A 105 7.62 7.89 30.55
C PHE A 105 6.17 7.52 30.82
N GLY A 106 5.96 6.57 31.74
CA GLY A 106 4.61 6.11 32.12
C GLY A 106 3.87 5.27 31.10
N VAL A 107 4.46 4.86 29.97
CA VAL A 107 3.79 4.10 28.92
C VAL A 107 4.74 3.12 28.23
N SER A 108 4.26 1.90 27.98
CA SER A 108 4.91 0.90 27.16
C SER A 108 4.10 0.65 25.87
N PHE A 109 4.80 0.57 24.73
CA PHE A 109 4.25 0.09 23.48
C PHE A 109 4.99 -1.17 23.03
N VAL A 110 4.26 -2.24 22.76
CA VAL A 110 4.81 -3.46 22.20
C VAL A 110 4.15 -3.77 20.87
N TYR A 111 4.95 -3.82 19.82
CA TYR A 111 4.53 -4.11 18.45
C TYR A 111 4.82 -5.58 18.17
N VAL A 112 3.80 -6.37 17.94
CA VAL A 112 3.92 -7.77 17.53
C VAL A 112 3.68 -7.85 16.04
N ILE A 113 4.71 -8.19 15.30
CA ILE A 113 4.69 -8.29 13.84
C ILE A 113 4.57 -9.77 13.49
N PHE A 114 3.53 -10.13 12.73
CA PHE A 114 3.27 -11.49 12.29
C PHE A 114 3.81 -11.72 10.88
N GLU A 115 3.89 -12.99 10.48
CA GLU A 115 4.24 -13.38 9.11
C GLU A 115 3.16 -12.90 8.12
N GLU A 116 3.55 -12.77 6.86
CA GLU A 116 2.63 -12.42 5.77
C GLU A 116 1.46 -13.40 5.67
N GLY A 117 0.28 -12.89 5.36
CA GLY A 117 -0.94 -13.69 5.18
C GLY A 117 -1.56 -14.20 6.48
N VAL A 118 -1.12 -13.71 7.65
CA VAL A 118 -1.81 -14.00 8.91
C VAL A 118 -3.08 -13.15 9.01
N ASP A 119 -4.20 -13.80 9.32
CA ASP A 119 -5.46 -13.11 9.57
C ASP A 119 -5.36 -12.22 10.83
N GLN A 120 -5.82 -10.98 10.71
CA GLN A 120 -5.73 -9.99 11.78
C GLN A 120 -6.55 -10.37 13.03
N TYR A 121 -7.71 -11.01 12.85
CA TYR A 121 -8.53 -11.50 13.97
C TYR A 121 -7.84 -12.64 14.71
N TRP A 122 -7.24 -13.56 13.97
CA TRP A 122 -6.47 -14.65 14.56
C TRP A 122 -5.27 -14.11 15.34
N ALA A 123 -4.50 -13.18 14.76
CA ALA A 123 -3.35 -12.55 15.41
C ALA A 123 -3.76 -11.88 16.74
N ARG A 124 -4.84 -11.09 16.71
CA ARG A 124 -5.38 -10.43 17.90
C ARG A 124 -5.80 -11.43 18.97
N SER A 125 -6.49 -12.52 18.59
CA SER A 125 -6.91 -13.56 19.53
C SER A 125 -5.72 -14.23 20.22
N ARG A 126 -4.64 -14.52 19.49
CA ARG A 126 -3.43 -15.09 20.06
C ARG A 126 -2.73 -14.14 21.04
N VAL A 127 -2.65 -12.88 20.70
CA VAL A 127 -2.09 -11.85 21.59
C VAL A 127 -2.92 -11.71 22.87
N VAL A 128 -4.25 -11.63 22.78
CA VAL A 128 -5.14 -11.54 23.94
C VAL A 128 -5.01 -12.78 24.84
N GLU A 129 -4.94 -13.98 24.26
CA GLU A 129 -4.71 -15.21 25.01
C GLU A 129 -3.36 -15.19 25.75
N ALA A 130 -2.31 -14.71 25.10
CA ALA A 130 -1.00 -14.58 25.73
C ALA A 130 -1.03 -13.54 26.86
N LEU A 131 -1.66 -12.40 26.65
CA LEU A 131 -1.80 -11.36 27.67
C LEU A 131 -2.56 -11.86 28.89
N SER A 132 -3.61 -12.66 28.73
CA SER A 132 -4.36 -13.24 29.86
C SER A 132 -3.51 -14.17 30.72
N LYS A 133 -2.51 -14.84 30.13
CA LYS A 133 -1.57 -15.71 30.88
C LYS A 133 -0.51 -14.89 31.62
N ILE A 134 -0.12 -13.75 31.10
CA ILE A 134 0.96 -12.91 31.62
C ILE A 134 0.43 -11.88 32.61
N GLY A 135 -0.87 -11.52 32.54
CA GLY A 135 -1.48 -10.48 33.36
C GLY A 135 -1.24 -10.65 34.87
N GLY A 136 -1.07 -11.88 35.34
CA GLY A 136 -0.71 -12.14 36.74
C GLY A 136 0.75 -11.90 37.12
N SER A 137 1.63 -11.70 36.16
CA SER A 137 3.07 -11.44 36.37
C SER A 137 3.46 -9.97 36.19
N LEU A 138 2.53 -9.13 35.70
CA LEU A 138 2.72 -7.70 35.58
C LEU A 138 2.42 -6.99 36.90
N PRO A 139 3.02 -5.82 37.17
CA PRO A 139 2.67 -4.99 38.31
C PRO A 139 1.18 -4.65 38.30
N ALA A 140 0.54 -4.64 39.46
CA ALA A 140 -0.91 -4.37 39.61
C ALA A 140 -1.33 -2.96 39.14
N SER A 141 -0.37 -2.08 38.89
CA SER A 141 -0.55 -0.71 38.39
C SER A 141 -0.23 -0.55 36.89
N ALA A 142 0.05 -1.65 36.19
CA ALA A 142 0.33 -1.66 34.75
C ALA A 142 -0.83 -2.24 33.92
#